data_6792759928fbca80ff537acc3b2e7e2e
#
_entry.id   6792759928fbca80ff537acc3b2e7e2e
#
_cell.length_a   1.000
_cell.length_b   1.000
_cell.length_c   1.000
_cell.angle_alpha   90.00
_cell.angle_beta   90.00
_cell.angle_gamma   90.00
#
_symmetry.space_group_name_H-M   'P 1'
#
loop_
_entity.id
_entity.type
_entity.pdbx_description
1 polymer ?
#
loop_
_entity_poly.entity_id
_entity_poly.type
_entity_poly.pdbx_seq_one_letter_code
_entity_poly.pdbx_strand_id
1 'polypeptide(L)'
;VAYGTDTTLVTEALLAAARRHPRVLIQPTPKVWFKEFGDSSLNFELLVWVDEPPGIPQFKSDLNFSIENELNLRDINIPFPQRDLHIKNPQDLIQIFQGAGNLKVTDNNIASTDSTEAENSNTKSSGTQSLRDLLRQISYFQSCTPRQIRELIEQGFRQTLQSEQIICREGDPGNSFYVILSGSVEIYSEKLNKHIVNRHAGEFIGEMALLMGIPRSASIRTNEQTTLFVVDHTNLQRLLSNHPQLADQISAELATRSESLEKMGILPEKIDTEQGMFQWIRGRINTLFEI
;
A
#
# COMPACT_ATOMS: atom_id res chain seq x y z
N VAL A 1 -0.07 16.82 -8.11
CA VAL A 1 1.17 16.04 -8.32
C VAL A 1 1.46 15.89 -9.79
N ALA A 2 2.70 15.54 -10.17
CA ALA A 2 3.11 15.40 -11.56
C ALA A 2 2.37 14.28 -12.30
N TYR A 3 2.19 14.41 -13.62
CA TYR A 3 1.74 13.32 -14.47
C TYR A 3 2.73 12.13 -14.40
N GLY A 4 2.20 10.91 -14.47
CA GLY A 4 2.99 9.69 -14.33
C GLY A 4 3.18 9.22 -12.88
N THR A 5 2.79 10.03 -11.88
CA THR A 5 2.82 9.63 -10.48
C THR A 5 1.75 8.56 -10.21
N ASP A 6 2.10 7.52 -9.44
CA ASP A 6 1.14 6.52 -8.99
C ASP A 6 0.07 7.17 -8.10
N THR A 7 -1.17 7.19 -8.58
CA THR A 7 -2.31 7.79 -7.89
C THR A 7 -2.63 7.12 -6.56
N THR A 8 -2.26 5.84 -6.42
CA THR A 8 -2.42 5.08 -5.17
C THR A 8 -1.44 5.57 -4.11
N LEU A 9 -0.19 5.80 -4.51
CA LEU A 9 0.84 6.32 -3.63
C LEU A 9 0.52 7.75 -3.16
N VAL A 10 -0.07 8.59 -4.04
CA VAL A 10 -0.56 9.93 -3.68
C VAL A 10 -1.69 9.84 -2.66
N THR A 11 -2.66 8.96 -2.89
CA THR A 11 -3.79 8.74 -1.97
C THR A 11 -3.28 8.34 -0.58
N GLU A 12 -2.33 7.43 -0.53
CA GLU A 12 -1.70 6.98 0.71
C GLU A 12 -0.96 8.12 1.43
N ALA A 13 -0.18 8.92 0.70
CA ALA A 13 0.54 10.06 1.26
C ALA A 13 -0.42 11.09 1.90
N LEU A 14 -1.50 11.43 1.21
CA LEU A 14 -2.50 12.37 1.69
C LEU A 14 -3.24 11.84 2.94
N LEU A 15 -3.60 10.55 2.95
CA LEU A 15 -4.23 9.92 4.11
C LEU A 15 -3.27 9.85 5.30
N ALA A 16 -1.99 9.57 5.07
CA ALA A 16 -0.97 9.55 6.13
C ALA A 16 -0.80 10.94 6.76
N ALA A 17 -0.76 12.00 5.94
CA ALA A 17 -0.71 13.38 6.42
C ALA A 17 -1.93 13.72 7.30
N ALA A 18 -3.13 13.36 6.86
CA ALA A 18 -4.36 13.59 7.61
C ALA A 18 -4.35 12.87 8.96
N ARG A 19 -3.98 11.59 9.00
CA ARG A 19 -3.99 10.76 10.21
C ARG A 19 -2.95 11.20 11.26
N ARG A 20 -1.85 11.81 10.84
CA ARG A 20 -0.83 12.35 11.74
C ARG A 20 -1.25 13.64 12.42
N HIS A 21 -2.20 14.36 11.84
CA HIS A 21 -2.62 15.64 12.37
C HIS A 21 -3.56 15.45 13.58
N PRO A 22 -3.21 15.97 14.79
CA PRO A 22 -3.92 15.66 16.04
C PRO A 22 -5.38 16.13 16.06
N ARG A 23 -5.73 17.13 15.24
CA ARG A 23 -7.09 17.69 15.16
C ARG A 23 -7.97 17.02 14.11
N VAL A 24 -7.43 16.10 13.32
CA VAL A 24 -8.22 15.35 12.34
C VAL A 24 -8.88 14.17 13.03
N LEU A 25 -10.20 14.07 12.87
CA LEU A 25 -10.97 12.98 13.45
C LEU A 25 -10.66 11.65 12.74
N ILE A 26 -10.59 10.58 13.52
CA ILE A 26 -10.48 9.21 13.02
C ILE A 26 -11.83 8.77 12.39
N GLN A 27 -12.94 9.21 12.96
CA GLN A 27 -14.30 9.00 12.50
C GLN A 27 -15.04 10.34 12.44
N PRO A 28 -15.61 10.73 11.28
CA PRO A 28 -15.56 10.05 9.95
C PRO A 28 -14.15 9.99 9.39
N THR A 29 -13.80 8.87 8.74
CA THR A 29 -12.48 8.64 8.17
C THR A 29 -12.14 9.69 7.08
N PRO A 30 -10.93 10.26 7.06
CA PRO A 30 -10.46 11.10 5.96
C PRO A 30 -10.62 10.43 4.60
N LYS A 31 -10.95 11.21 3.56
CA LYS A 31 -11.13 10.72 2.20
C LYS A 31 -10.28 11.51 1.23
N VAL A 32 -9.78 10.83 0.20
CA VAL A 32 -9.05 11.44 -0.91
C VAL A 32 -9.83 11.25 -2.20
N TRP A 33 -10.06 12.34 -2.90
CA TRP A 33 -10.68 12.34 -4.21
C TRP A 33 -9.66 12.73 -5.27
N PHE A 34 -9.57 11.90 -6.32
CA PHE A 34 -8.92 12.31 -7.56
C PHE A 34 -9.89 13.22 -8.30
N LYS A 35 -9.61 14.52 -8.33
CA LYS A 35 -10.54 15.53 -8.78
C LYS A 35 -10.58 15.61 -10.30
N GLU A 36 -9.42 15.80 -10.92
CA GLU A 36 -9.32 16.00 -12.36
C GLU A 36 -7.89 15.85 -12.88
N PHE A 37 -7.75 15.70 -14.18
CA PHE A 37 -6.52 15.88 -14.91
C PHE A 37 -6.38 17.39 -15.22
N GLY A 38 -5.49 18.09 -14.50
CA GLY A 38 -5.20 19.51 -14.72
C GLY A 38 -4.21 19.72 -15.86
N ASP A 39 -4.01 20.97 -16.26
CA ASP A 39 -3.16 21.35 -17.40
C ASP A 39 -1.71 20.84 -17.30
N SER A 40 -1.17 20.73 -16.11
CA SER A 40 0.22 20.28 -15.86
C SER A 40 0.33 19.33 -14.68
N SER A 41 -0.79 18.87 -14.10
CA SER A 41 -0.80 18.11 -12.87
C SER A 41 -2.02 17.21 -12.74
N LEU A 42 -1.90 16.15 -11.91
CA LEU A 42 -3.03 15.40 -11.38
C LEU A 42 -3.53 16.09 -10.11
N ASN A 43 -4.80 16.49 -10.08
CA ASN A 43 -5.40 17.23 -8.98
C ASN A 43 -6.14 16.29 -8.03
N PHE A 44 -5.80 16.38 -6.74
CA PHE A 44 -6.42 15.61 -5.67
C PHE A 44 -7.02 16.55 -4.62
N GLU A 45 -8.05 16.07 -3.94
CA GLU A 45 -8.69 16.76 -2.84
C GLU A 45 -8.71 15.84 -1.61
N LEU A 46 -8.17 16.34 -0.48
CA LEU A 46 -8.18 15.67 0.80
C LEU A 46 -9.31 16.23 1.66
N LEU A 47 -10.28 15.38 2.01
CA LEU A 47 -11.40 15.72 2.87
C LEU A 47 -11.12 15.21 4.28
N VAL A 48 -11.18 16.11 5.25
CA VAL A 48 -10.96 15.80 6.66
C VAL A 48 -12.07 16.40 7.52
N TRP A 49 -12.36 15.77 8.64
CA TRP A 49 -13.28 16.26 9.65
C TRP A 49 -12.48 16.67 10.90
N VAL A 50 -12.89 17.77 11.51
CA VAL A 50 -12.27 18.33 12.73
C VAL A 50 -13.34 18.62 13.77
N ASP A 51 -13.02 18.45 15.05
CA ASP A 51 -13.97 18.64 16.16
C ASP A 51 -14.38 20.09 16.34
N GLU A 52 -13.43 21.01 16.24
CA GLU A 52 -13.67 22.44 16.47
C GLU A 52 -13.13 23.29 15.31
N PRO A 53 -13.94 24.22 14.77
CA PRO A 53 -13.54 25.05 13.65
C PRO A 53 -12.64 26.26 13.94
N PRO A 54 -12.21 26.64 15.18
CA PRO A 54 -11.39 27.81 15.36
C PRO A 54 -10.02 27.65 14.71
N GLY A 55 -9.58 28.66 13.95
CA GLY A 55 -8.26 28.70 13.32
C GLY A 55 -8.13 27.84 12.06
N ILE A 56 -9.18 27.76 11.21
CA ILE A 56 -9.16 27.03 9.93
C ILE A 56 -7.94 27.38 9.06
N PRO A 57 -7.49 28.66 8.92
CA PRO A 57 -6.30 28.97 8.15
C PRO A 57 -5.04 28.33 8.69
N GLN A 58 -4.83 28.35 10.01
CA GLN A 58 -3.68 27.73 10.66
C GLN A 58 -3.73 26.21 10.50
N PHE A 59 -4.90 25.59 10.75
CA PHE A 59 -5.10 24.16 10.54
C PHE A 59 -4.76 23.72 9.10
N LYS A 60 -5.22 24.48 8.09
CA LYS A 60 -4.89 24.20 6.68
C LYS A 60 -3.40 24.32 6.42
N SER A 61 -2.75 25.32 7.00
CA SER A 61 -1.30 25.49 6.89
C SER A 61 -0.54 24.30 7.45
N ASP A 62 -0.89 23.88 8.69
CA ASP A 62 -0.25 22.75 9.36
C ASP A 62 -0.47 21.43 8.59
N LEU A 63 -1.68 21.25 8.06
CA LEU A 63 -1.99 20.10 7.21
C LEU A 63 -1.20 20.13 5.89
N ASN A 64 -1.02 21.29 5.27
CA ASN A 64 -0.23 21.43 4.06
C ASN A 64 1.26 21.07 4.29
N PHE A 65 1.86 21.51 5.40
CA PHE A 65 3.22 21.06 5.77
C PHE A 65 3.30 19.55 5.98
N SER A 66 2.28 18.96 6.60
CA SER A 66 2.20 17.51 6.76
C SER A 66 2.09 16.80 5.41
N ILE A 67 1.30 17.32 4.48
CA ILE A 67 1.16 16.81 3.10
C ILE A 67 2.49 16.91 2.36
N GLU A 68 3.14 18.08 2.39
CA GLU A 68 4.45 18.28 1.74
C GLU A 68 5.48 17.26 2.23
N ASN A 69 5.57 17.08 3.56
CA ASN A 69 6.48 16.10 4.15
C ASN A 69 6.17 14.67 3.69
N GLU A 70 4.90 14.26 3.65
CA GLU A 70 4.50 12.92 3.21
C GLU A 70 4.73 12.70 1.71
N LEU A 71 4.58 13.73 0.88
CA LEU A 71 4.90 13.69 -0.55
C LEU A 71 6.42 13.53 -0.76
N ASN A 72 7.23 14.33 -0.04
CA ASN A 72 8.69 14.27 -0.11
C ASN A 72 9.24 12.92 0.36
N LEU A 73 8.69 12.33 1.42
CA LEU A 73 9.07 10.99 1.92
C LEU A 73 8.84 9.87 0.90
N ARG A 74 7.99 10.10 -0.10
CA ARG A 74 7.62 9.12 -1.15
C ARG A 74 8.10 9.51 -2.54
N ASP A 75 8.97 10.50 -2.64
CA ASP A 75 9.49 11.02 -3.92
C ASP A 75 8.37 11.48 -4.89
N ILE A 76 7.28 12.01 -4.35
CA ILE A 76 6.16 12.53 -5.14
C ILE A 76 6.39 14.01 -5.43
N ASN A 77 6.59 14.35 -6.70
CA ASN A 77 6.85 15.70 -7.12
C ASN A 77 5.58 16.53 -7.34
N ILE A 78 5.59 17.78 -6.85
CA ILE A 78 4.61 18.81 -7.23
C ILE A 78 5.19 19.50 -8.48
N PRO A 79 4.52 19.38 -9.65
CA PRO A 79 5.10 19.88 -10.89
C PRO A 79 5.03 21.40 -10.98
N PHE A 80 6.05 21.98 -11.60
CA PHE A 80 5.93 23.33 -12.14
C PHE A 80 5.04 23.34 -13.38
N PRO A 81 4.49 24.51 -13.79
CA PRO A 81 3.76 24.60 -15.04
C PRO A 81 4.59 24.06 -16.20
N GLN A 82 4.06 23.08 -16.92
CA GLN A 82 4.72 22.42 -18.06
C GLN A 82 4.30 23.11 -19.37
N ARG A 83 5.22 23.26 -20.30
CA ARG A 83 4.94 23.76 -21.64
C ARG A 83 5.77 22.99 -22.65
N ASP A 84 5.13 22.44 -23.65
CA ASP A 84 5.81 21.86 -24.80
C ASP A 84 6.23 22.98 -25.76
N LEU A 85 7.53 23.07 -26.02
CA LEU A 85 8.07 24.04 -26.96
C LEU A 85 8.35 23.33 -28.29
N HIS A 86 7.56 23.67 -29.31
CA HIS A 86 7.80 23.25 -30.68
C HIS A 86 8.71 24.27 -31.39
N ILE A 87 9.99 23.93 -31.54
CA ILE A 87 10.95 24.76 -32.28
C ILE A 87 10.90 24.39 -33.77
N LYS A 88 10.34 25.27 -34.59
CA LYS A 88 10.18 25.00 -36.04
C LYS A 88 11.51 24.98 -36.80
N ASN A 89 12.54 25.73 -36.35
CA ASN A 89 13.84 25.84 -37.00
C ASN A 89 14.96 25.55 -35.98
N PRO A 90 15.20 24.30 -35.59
CA PRO A 90 16.25 23.99 -34.62
C PRO A 90 17.66 24.33 -35.12
N GLN A 91 17.88 24.35 -36.45
CA GLN A 91 19.16 24.68 -37.07
C GLN A 91 19.57 26.15 -36.84
N ASP A 92 18.61 27.07 -36.82
CA ASP A 92 18.89 28.50 -36.56
C ASP A 92 19.33 28.73 -35.11
N LEU A 93 18.78 27.96 -34.19
CA LEU A 93 19.19 27.96 -32.78
C LEU A 93 20.61 27.43 -32.59
N ILE A 94 20.99 26.35 -33.29
CA ILE A 94 22.35 25.79 -33.23
C ILE A 94 23.37 26.82 -33.74
N GLN A 95 23.06 27.59 -34.81
CA GLN A 95 23.92 28.65 -35.29
C GLN A 95 24.10 29.79 -34.28
N ILE A 96 23.03 30.16 -33.56
CA ILE A 96 23.10 31.21 -32.52
C ILE A 96 24.01 30.75 -31.36
N PHE A 97 23.90 29.47 -30.94
CA PHE A 97 24.75 28.92 -29.89
C PHE A 97 26.20 28.69 -30.35
N GLN A 98 26.45 28.36 -31.61
CA GLN A 98 27.80 28.25 -32.18
C GLN A 98 28.48 29.60 -32.42
N GLY A 99 27.68 30.64 -32.64
CA GLY A 99 28.20 32.02 -32.83
C GLY A 99 28.58 32.72 -31.53
N ALA A 100 28.09 32.31 -30.38
CA ALA A 100 28.41 32.82 -29.06
C ALA A 100 29.59 32.05 -28.44
N GLY A 101 30.80 32.25 -29.00
CA GLY A 101 32.03 31.52 -28.72
C GLY A 101 32.24 31.03 -27.26
N ASN A 102 32.72 29.80 -27.13
CA ASN A 102 33.33 29.17 -25.95
C ASN A 102 32.42 28.74 -24.78
N LEU A 103 31.35 28.02 -25.04
CA LEU A 103 30.86 27.03 -24.08
C LEU A 103 31.39 25.66 -24.50
N LYS A 104 32.35 25.11 -23.76
CA LYS A 104 32.73 23.71 -23.85
C LYS A 104 31.52 22.87 -23.43
N VAL A 105 30.73 22.46 -24.42
CA VAL A 105 29.78 21.35 -24.24
C VAL A 105 30.64 20.10 -24.18
N THR A 106 30.76 19.51 -23.02
CA THR A 106 31.29 18.15 -22.88
C THR A 106 30.35 17.23 -23.66
N ASP A 107 30.91 16.70 -24.77
CA ASP A 107 30.27 15.68 -25.58
C ASP A 107 29.87 14.48 -24.71
N ASN A 108 28.59 14.32 -24.47
CA ASN A 108 28.00 13.02 -24.14
C ASN A 108 26.90 12.74 -25.15
N ASN A 109 27.31 12.02 -26.20
CA ASN A 109 26.53 11.16 -27.09
C ASN A 109 25.13 11.66 -27.51
N ILE A 110 25.10 12.42 -28.63
CA ILE A 110 23.97 12.35 -29.56
C ILE A 110 24.44 11.58 -30.78
N ALA A 111 24.32 10.28 -30.74
CA ALA A 111 24.36 9.46 -31.95
C ALA A 111 22.96 9.47 -32.56
N SER A 112 22.89 10.08 -33.75
CA SER A 112 21.78 9.91 -34.69
C SER A 112 21.66 8.46 -35.09
N THR A 113 20.53 7.83 -34.80
CA THR A 113 20.06 6.64 -35.51
C THR A 113 18.59 6.76 -35.77
N ASP A 114 18.32 6.63 -37.06
CA ASP A 114 17.03 6.48 -37.72
C ASP A 114 16.23 5.30 -37.17
N SER A 115 14.92 5.54 -37.11
CA SER A 115 13.81 4.58 -37.27
C SER A 115 13.94 3.14 -36.78
N THR A 116 12.92 2.80 -36.07
CA THR A 116 12.26 1.49 -35.79
C THR A 116 12.48 0.88 -34.43
N GLU A 117 11.31 0.51 -33.90
CA GLU A 117 11.05 -0.40 -32.79
C GLU A 117 11.00 0.20 -31.38
N ALA A 118 9.74 0.37 -30.95
CA ALA A 118 9.37 0.52 -29.58
C ALA A 118 9.79 -0.74 -28.79
N GLU A 119 10.98 -0.75 -28.25
CA GLU A 119 11.35 -1.69 -27.20
C GLU A 119 11.34 -0.97 -25.84
N ASN A 120 10.53 -1.55 -24.98
CA ASN A 120 10.45 -1.31 -23.56
C ASN A 120 11.85 -1.20 -22.92
N SER A 121 12.40 -0.01 -22.80
CA SER A 121 13.51 0.20 -21.88
C SER A 121 12.97 0.26 -20.45
N ASN A 122 12.84 -0.93 -19.87
CA ASN A 122 12.72 -1.16 -18.44
C ASN A 122 14.02 -0.68 -17.78
N THR A 123 14.15 0.62 -17.56
CA THR A 123 15.11 1.14 -16.59
C THR A 123 14.66 0.61 -15.23
N LYS A 124 15.28 -0.49 -14.81
CA LYS A 124 15.28 -0.93 -13.42
C LYS A 124 15.92 0.18 -12.56
N SER A 125 15.12 1.18 -12.22
CA SER A 125 15.30 1.85 -10.95
C SER A 125 15.14 0.74 -9.89
N SER A 126 16.04 0.63 -8.96
CA SER A 126 15.91 -0.20 -7.76
C SER A 126 14.67 0.28 -7.01
N GLY A 127 13.51 -0.08 -7.54
CA GLY A 127 12.21 0.41 -7.15
C GLY A 127 11.76 -0.34 -5.91
N THR A 128 11.60 0.36 -4.84
CA THR A 128 10.67 0.00 -3.77
C THR A 128 9.35 -0.39 -4.44
N GLN A 129 8.98 -1.68 -4.35
CA GLN A 129 7.71 -2.16 -4.91
C GLN A 129 6.56 -1.33 -4.34
N SER A 130 5.64 -0.91 -5.20
CA SER A 130 4.49 -0.14 -4.72
C SER A 130 3.63 -0.98 -3.78
N LEU A 131 2.98 -0.36 -2.79
CA LEU A 131 2.06 -1.08 -1.89
C LEU A 131 0.98 -1.86 -2.67
N ARG A 132 0.54 -1.31 -3.80
CA ARG A 132 -0.39 -1.97 -4.71
C ARG A 132 0.16 -3.29 -5.26
N ASP A 133 1.44 -3.31 -5.65
CA ASP A 133 2.08 -4.51 -6.20
C ASP A 133 2.31 -5.54 -5.10
N LEU A 134 2.69 -5.10 -3.89
CA LEU A 134 2.82 -5.97 -2.72
C LEU A 134 1.49 -6.61 -2.34
N LEU A 135 0.40 -5.84 -2.28
CA LEU A 135 -0.93 -6.38 -1.97
C LEU A 135 -1.40 -7.40 -3.03
N ARG A 136 -1.07 -7.18 -4.32
CA ARG A 136 -1.38 -8.14 -5.39
C ARG A 136 -0.56 -9.42 -5.35
N GLN A 137 0.58 -9.44 -4.69
CA GLN A 137 1.37 -10.65 -4.48
C GLN A 137 0.74 -11.57 -3.42
N ILE A 138 -0.09 -11.02 -2.55
CA ILE A 138 -0.84 -11.81 -1.57
C ILE A 138 -1.92 -12.60 -2.30
N SER A 139 -1.88 -13.94 -2.20
CA SER A 139 -2.78 -14.84 -2.92
C SER A 139 -4.27 -14.48 -2.76
N TYR A 140 -4.67 -14.05 -1.59
CA TYR A 140 -6.05 -13.60 -1.30
C TYR A 140 -6.50 -12.38 -2.10
N PHE A 141 -5.57 -11.55 -2.58
CA PHE A 141 -5.85 -10.29 -3.28
C PHE A 141 -5.40 -10.27 -4.74
N GLN A 142 -4.85 -11.36 -5.25
CA GLN A 142 -4.38 -11.46 -6.64
C GLN A 142 -5.47 -11.15 -7.67
N SER A 143 -6.68 -11.62 -7.41
CA SER A 143 -7.86 -11.43 -8.27
C SER A 143 -8.59 -10.11 -8.03
N CYS A 144 -8.15 -9.29 -7.06
CA CYS A 144 -8.77 -8.01 -6.77
C CYS A 144 -8.63 -7.03 -7.94
N THR A 145 -9.71 -6.37 -8.25
CA THR A 145 -9.71 -5.25 -9.21
C THR A 145 -8.88 -4.08 -8.68
N PRO A 146 -8.39 -3.19 -9.55
CA PRO A 146 -7.69 -1.98 -9.12
C PRO A 146 -8.47 -1.13 -8.11
N ARG A 147 -9.81 -1.10 -8.24
CA ARG A 147 -10.71 -0.38 -7.34
C ARG A 147 -10.71 -1.00 -5.93
N GLN A 148 -10.80 -2.33 -5.83
CA GLN A 148 -10.78 -3.05 -4.55
C GLN A 148 -9.44 -2.88 -3.81
N ILE A 149 -8.32 -2.97 -4.53
CA ILE A 149 -6.99 -2.72 -3.95
C ILE A 149 -6.88 -1.29 -3.44
N ARG A 150 -7.37 -0.31 -4.20
CA ARG A 150 -7.39 1.08 -3.77
C ARG A 150 -8.24 1.26 -2.49
N GLU A 151 -9.44 0.69 -2.43
CA GLU A 151 -10.31 0.74 -1.25
C GLU A 151 -9.63 0.13 -0.03
N LEU A 152 -8.91 -1.00 -0.19
CA LEU A 152 -8.12 -1.61 0.88
C LEU A 152 -7.02 -0.66 1.38
N ILE A 153 -6.31 0.01 0.46
CA ILE A 153 -5.25 0.96 0.79
C ILE A 153 -5.81 2.21 1.50
N GLU A 154 -6.93 2.73 1.05
CA GLU A 154 -7.59 3.89 1.67
C GLU A 154 -8.00 3.63 3.12
N GLN A 155 -8.32 2.40 3.45
CA GLN A 155 -8.77 2.01 4.79
C GLN A 155 -7.66 1.52 5.70
N GLY A 156 -6.59 0.91 5.15
CA GLY A 156 -5.41 0.52 5.92
C GLY A 156 -4.53 1.70 6.34
N PHE A 157 -3.49 1.43 7.11
CA PHE A 157 -2.53 2.46 7.52
C PHE A 157 -1.11 1.89 7.65
N ARG A 158 -0.11 2.78 7.57
CA ARG A 158 1.30 2.41 7.79
C ARG A 158 1.65 2.58 9.26
N GLN A 159 2.41 1.62 9.78
CA GLN A 159 2.99 1.65 11.11
C GLN A 159 4.49 1.36 11.00
N THR A 160 5.32 2.24 11.52
CA THR A 160 6.78 2.03 11.60
C THR A 160 7.15 1.68 13.03
N LEU A 161 7.86 0.58 13.18
CA LEU A 161 8.34 0.05 14.45
C LEU A 161 9.87 0.02 14.45
N GLN A 162 10.47 0.24 15.63
CA GLN A 162 11.91 0.11 15.81
C GLN A 162 12.30 -1.37 15.92
N SER A 163 13.61 -1.67 15.92
CA SER A 163 14.12 -3.01 16.17
C SER A 163 13.65 -3.53 17.52
N GLU A 164 13.45 -4.85 17.62
CA GLU A 164 13.03 -5.59 18.84
C GLU A 164 11.65 -5.21 19.39
N GLN A 165 10.82 -4.50 18.64
CA GLN A 165 9.44 -4.22 19.06
C GLN A 165 8.50 -5.39 18.75
N ILE A 166 7.65 -5.71 19.71
CA ILE A 166 6.64 -6.77 19.60
C ILE A 166 5.43 -6.23 18.84
N ILE A 167 5.06 -6.93 17.76
CA ILE A 167 3.87 -6.63 16.95
C ILE A 167 2.63 -7.29 17.55
N CYS A 168 2.73 -8.56 17.93
CA CYS A 168 1.70 -9.31 18.63
C CYS A 168 2.31 -10.49 19.38
N ARG A 169 1.61 -10.99 20.39
CA ARG A 169 2.00 -12.16 21.18
C ARG A 169 1.18 -13.39 20.83
N GLU A 170 1.78 -14.55 20.99
CA GLU A 170 1.09 -15.84 20.90
C GLU A 170 -0.08 -15.90 21.89
N GLY A 171 -1.29 -16.22 21.38
CA GLY A 171 -2.52 -16.23 22.18
C GLY A 171 -3.32 -14.93 22.20
N ASP A 172 -2.77 -13.81 21.72
CA ASP A 172 -3.50 -12.54 21.61
C ASP A 172 -4.66 -12.64 20.60
N PRO A 173 -5.71 -11.81 20.75
CA PRO A 173 -6.76 -11.69 19.73
C PRO A 173 -6.18 -11.25 18.37
N GLY A 174 -6.61 -11.90 17.29
CA GLY A 174 -6.08 -11.65 15.94
C GLY A 174 -6.93 -10.68 15.12
N ASN A 175 -6.97 -9.39 15.46
CA ASN A 175 -7.85 -8.39 14.84
C ASN A 175 -7.22 -7.65 13.65
N SER A 176 -6.07 -8.04 13.17
CA SER A 176 -5.37 -7.41 12.04
C SER A 176 -4.43 -8.37 11.35
N PHE A 177 -4.12 -8.07 10.09
CA PHE A 177 -2.96 -8.64 9.42
C PHE A 177 -2.02 -7.52 8.93
N TYR A 178 -0.79 -7.89 8.60
CA TYR A 178 0.26 -6.95 8.28
C TYR A 178 0.97 -7.36 6.99
N VAL A 179 1.24 -6.38 6.13
CA VAL A 179 2.15 -6.52 4.98
C VAL A 179 3.44 -5.80 5.31
N ILE A 180 4.58 -6.47 5.19
CA ILE A 180 5.89 -5.89 5.45
C ILE A 180 6.30 -5.05 4.24
N LEU A 181 6.37 -3.73 4.41
CA LEU A 181 6.77 -2.80 3.35
C LEU A 181 8.28 -2.63 3.28
N SER A 182 8.94 -2.62 4.44
CA SER A 182 10.40 -2.58 4.57
C SER A 182 10.82 -3.19 5.90
N GLY A 183 12.06 -3.66 5.98
CA GLY A 183 12.60 -4.33 7.16
C GLY A 183 12.26 -5.81 7.21
N SER A 184 12.38 -6.41 8.39
CA SER A 184 12.15 -7.83 8.62
C SER A 184 11.63 -8.09 10.04
N VAL A 185 10.89 -9.19 10.18
CA VAL A 185 10.34 -9.64 11.46
C VAL A 185 10.68 -11.08 11.73
N GLU A 186 10.79 -11.42 13.00
CA GLU A 186 10.89 -12.79 13.49
C GLU A 186 9.54 -13.27 13.99
N ILE A 187 9.16 -14.47 13.56
CA ILE A 187 8.03 -15.23 14.08
C ILE A 187 8.59 -16.31 15.01
N TYR A 188 8.14 -16.32 16.25
CA TYR A 188 8.63 -17.27 17.26
C TYR A 188 7.48 -17.75 18.18
N SER A 189 7.63 -18.95 18.75
CA SER A 189 6.71 -19.45 19.76
C SER A 189 7.26 -19.14 21.14
N GLU A 190 6.49 -18.41 21.96
CA GLU A 190 6.82 -18.17 23.37
C GLU A 190 6.71 -19.46 24.18
N LYS A 191 5.69 -20.28 23.90
CA LYS A 191 5.46 -21.55 24.61
C LYS A 191 6.57 -22.57 24.44
N LEU A 192 7.15 -22.61 23.23
CA LEU A 192 8.22 -23.56 22.90
C LEU A 192 9.60 -22.93 23.01
N ASN A 193 9.68 -21.63 23.29
CA ASN A 193 10.90 -20.82 23.24
C ASN A 193 11.72 -21.10 21.97
N LYS A 194 11.05 -21.09 20.81
CA LYS A 194 11.64 -21.52 19.54
C LYS A 194 11.37 -20.48 18.44
N HIS A 195 12.45 -20.13 17.73
CA HIS A 195 12.36 -19.44 16.45
C HIS A 195 11.62 -20.32 15.43
N ILE A 196 10.68 -19.72 14.68
CA ILE A 196 9.93 -20.43 13.63
C ILE A 196 10.45 -20.01 12.26
N VAL A 197 10.38 -18.71 11.93
CA VAL A 197 10.80 -18.19 10.62
C VAL A 197 10.97 -16.66 10.68
N ASN A 198 11.86 -16.14 9.83
CA ASN A 198 11.91 -14.71 9.52
C ASN A 198 11.06 -14.40 8.29
N ARG A 199 10.43 -13.23 8.30
CA ARG A 199 9.68 -12.67 7.18
C ARG A 199 10.28 -11.32 6.80
N HIS A 200 10.26 -11.03 5.50
CA HIS A 200 10.91 -9.87 4.90
C HIS A 200 9.93 -8.98 4.14
N ALA A 201 10.42 -7.84 3.67
CA ALA A 201 9.63 -6.95 2.82
C ALA A 201 9.00 -7.69 1.63
N GLY A 202 7.73 -7.42 1.35
CA GLY A 202 6.91 -8.10 0.35
C GLY A 202 6.10 -9.28 0.89
N GLU A 203 6.38 -9.76 2.10
CA GLU A 203 5.63 -10.83 2.74
C GLU A 203 4.54 -10.26 3.67
N PHE A 204 3.60 -11.12 4.05
CA PHE A 204 2.50 -10.79 4.95
C PHE A 204 2.42 -11.77 6.11
N ILE A 205 1.82 -11.33 7.22
CA ILE A 205 1.76 -12.06 8.48
C ILE A 205 0.45 -11.79 9.23
N GLY A 206 -0.01 -12.78 9.99
CA GLY A 206 -1.15 -12.65 10.90
C GLY A 206 -2.53 -12.74 10.27
N GLU A 207 -2.62 -13.09 8.99
CA GLU A 207 -3.86 -13.20 8.22
C GLU A 207 -4.79 -14.29 8.76
N MET A 208 -4.24 -15.41 9.19
CA MET A 208 -5.03 -16.54 9.68
C MET A 208 -5.83 -16.17 10.93
N ALA A 209 -5.21 -15.45 11.85
CA ALA A 209 -5.89 -15.02 13.06
C ALA A 209 -7.07 -14.09 12.75
N LEU A 210 -6.90 -13.16 11.81
CA LEU A 210 -7.94 -12.25 11.38
C LEU A 210 -9.05 -12.96 10.60
N LEU A 211 -8.70 -13.77 9.59
CA LEU A 211 -9.69 -14.39 8.68
C LEU A 211 -10.47 -15.53 9.35
N MET A 212 -9.87 -16.22 10.31
CA MET A 212 -10.48 -17.36 10.99
C MET A 212 -11.00 -17.01 12.40
N GLY A 213 -10.75 -15.79 12.90
CA GLY A 213 -11.16 -15.38 14.24
C GLY A 213 -10.54 -16.22 15.34
N ILE A 214 -9.28 -16.61 15.18
CA ILE A 214 -8.52 -17.40 16.15
C ILE A 214 -7.47 -16.54 16.85
N PRO A 215 -7.02 -16.94 18.04
CA PRO A 215 -5.87 -16.31 18.67
C PRO A 215 -4.62 -16.41 17.80
N ARG A 216 -3.68 -15.48 17.97
CA ARG A 216 -2.36 -15.51 17.32
C ARG A 216 -1.66 -16.84 17.60
N SER A 217 -1.23 -17.51 16.55
CA SER A 217 -0.55 -18.83 16.65
C SER A 217 0.94 -18.70 17.06
N ALA A 218 1.50 -17.50 16.97
CA ALA A 218 2.89 -17.20 17.32
C ALA A 218 3.05 -15.73 17.68
N SER A 219 4.13 -15.42 18.39
CA SER A 219 4.59 -14.06 18.64
C SER A 219 5.40 -13.53 17.46
N ILE A 220 5.31 -12.23 17.22
CA ILE A 220 6.01 -11.57 16.13
C ILE A 220 6.72 -10.35 16.70
N ARG A 221 8.02 -10.20 16.39
CA ARG A 221 8.82 -9.01 16.71
C ARG A 221 9.64 -8.54 15.52
N THR A 222 9.99 -7.29 15.51
CA THR A 222 10.86 -6.70 14.48
C THR A 222 12.32 -7.06 14.74
N ASN A 223 13.07 -7.44 13.69
CA ASN A 223 14.54 -7.63 13.78
C ASN A 223 15.30 -6.31 13.60
N GLU A 224 14.70 -5.38 12.88
CA GLU A 224 15.24 -4.07 12.50
C GLU A 224 14.11 -3.04 12.42
N GLN A 225 14.42 -1.79 12.10
CA GLN A 225 13.37 -0.81 11.82
C GLN A 225 12.48 -1.32 10.68
N THR A 226 11.23 -1.56 10.97
CA THR A 226 10.28 -2.21 10.06
C THR A 226 9.05 -1.34 9.84
N THR A 227 8.67 -1.17 8.58
CA THR A 227 7.42 -0.50 8.21
C THR A 227 6.41 -1.53 7.75
N LEU A 228 5.26 -1.53 8.40
CA LEU A 228 4.13 -2.42 8.13
C LEU A 228 2.97 -1.63 7.52
N PHE A 229 2.25 -2.24 6.59
CA PHE A 229 0.90 -1.82 6.24
C PHE A 229 -0.08 -2.69 7.01
N VAL A 230 -0.95 -2.06 7.76
CA VAL A 230 -1.89 -2.72 8.68
C VAL A 230 -3.29 -2.70 8.10
N VAL A 231 -3.92 -3.86 8.05
CA VAL A 231 -5.34 -4.01 7.72
C VAL A 231 -6.02 -4.64 8.92
N ASP A 232 -6.92 -3.89 9.54
CA ASP A 232 -7.68 -4.36 10.70
C ASP A 232 -9.01 -5.00 10.31
N HIS A 233 -9.68 -5.59 11.29
CA HIS A 233 -10.97 -6.25 11.14
C HIS A 233 -12.03 -5.33 10.52
N THR A 234 -12.15 -4.09 11.00
CA THR A 234 -13.17 -3.14 10.55
C THR A 234 -12.96 -2.76 9.08
N ASN A 235 -11.70 -2.59 8.67
CA ASN A 235 -11.33 -2.25 7.31
C ASN A 235 -11.62 -3.40 6.35
N LEU A 236 -11.27 -4.63 6.76
CA LEU A 236 -11.56 -5.81 5.96
C LEU A 236 -13.07 -6.10 5.90
N GLN A 237 -13.81 -5.95 7.00
CA GLN A 237 -15.26 -6.08 7.04
C GLN A 237 -15.94 -5.15 6.03
N ARG A 238 -15.55 -3.88 6.01
CA ARG A 238 -16.11 -2.89 5.08
C ARG A 238 -15.82 -3.25 3.62
N LEU A 239 -14.60 -3.72 3.33
CA LEU A 239 -14.23 -4.19 1.98
C LEU A 239 -15.07 -5.39 1.57
N LEU A 240 -15.23 -6.39 2.44
CA LEU A 240 -16.01 -7.60 2.16
C LEU A 240 -17.51 -7.31 2.01
N SER A 241 -18.07 -6.40 2.82
CA SER A 241 -19.47 -5.96 2.70
C SER A 241 -19.73 -5.28 1.35
N ASN A 242 -18.77 -4.48 0.85
CA ASN A 242 -18.89 -3.83 -0.46
C ASN A 242 -18.64 -4.81 -1.63
N HIS A 243 -17.89 -5.89 -1.39
CA HIS A 243 -17.45 -6.85 -2.40
C HIS A 243 -17.61 -8.31 -1.91
N PRO A 244 -18.85 -8.84 -1.80
CA PRO A 244 -19.09 -10.19 -1.27
C PRO A 244 -18.34 -11.30 -2.01
N GLN A 245 -18.09 -11.12 -3.33
CA GLN A 245 -17.32 -12.06 -4.16
C GLN A 245 -15.86 -12.23 -3.68
N LEU A 246 -15.29 -11.21 -3.02
CA LEU A 246 -13.95 -11.30 -2.45
C LEU A 246 -13.89 -12.30 -1.29
N ALA A 247 -14.97 -12.38 -0.50
CA ALA A 247 -15.06 -13.37 0.56
C ALA A 247 -15.11 -14.80 0.01
N ASP A 248 -15.74 -15.02 -1.16
CA ASP A 248 -15.71 -16.32 -1.85
C ASP A 248 -14.29 -16.68 -2.30
N GLN A 249 -13.57 -15.73 -2.88
CA GLN A 249 -12.19 -15.92 -3.32
C GLN A 249 -11.25 -16.23 -2.15
N ILE A 250 -11.35 -15.47 -1.07
CA ILE A 250 -10.57 -15.71 0.16
C ILE A 250 -10.90 -17.10 0.74
N SER A 251 -12.18 -17.48 0.75
CA SER A 251 -12.60 -18.79 1.25
C SER A 251 -12.06 -19.95 0.40
N ALA A 252 -12.05 -19.79 -0.93
CA ALA A 252 -11.48 -20.78 -1.84
C ALA A 252 -9.98 -20.94 -1.63
N GLU A 253 -9.25 -19.83 -1.52
CA GLU A 253 -7.81 -19.85 -1.28
C GLU A 253 -7.45 -20.47 0.08
N LEU A 254 -8.22 -20.18 1.13
CA LEU A 254 -8.04 -20.81 2.44
C LEU A 254 -8.34 -22.30 2.40
N ALA A 255 -9.35 -22.73 1.63
CA ALA A 255 -9.69 -24.15 1.50
C ALA A 255 -8.54 -24.95 0.85
N THR A 256 -7.79 -24.37 -0.09
CA THR A 256 -6.60 -25.01 -0.68
C THR A 256 -5.44 -25.19 0.32
N ARG A 257 -5.47 -24.46 1.44
CA ARG A 257 -4.48 -24.52 2.53
C ARG A 257 -4.95 -25.34 3.73
N SER A 258 -5.85 -26.27 3.50
CA SER A 258 -6.49 -27.12 4.56
C SER A 258 -5.48 -27.79 5.50
N GLU A 259 -4.36 -28.28 4.98
CA GLU A 259 -3.29 -28.89 5.81
C GLU A 259 -2.72 -27.92 6.88
N SER A 260 -2.68 -26.64 6.59
CA SER A 260 -2.22 -25.64 7.55
C SER A 260 -3.27 -25.43 8.65
N LEU A 261 -4.55 -25.45 8.29
CA LEU A 261 -5.67 -25.34 9.22
C LEU A 261 -5.78 -26.57 10.13
N GLU A 262 -5.52 -27.77 9.59
CA GLU A 262 -5.44 -29.02 10.37
C GLU A 262 -4.32 -28.97 11.40
N LYS A 263 -3.11 -28.57 11.00
CA LYS A 263 -1.96 -28.45 11.91
C LYS A 263 -2.21 -27.44 13.04
N MET A 264 -3.08 -26.46 12.81
CA MET A 264 -3.49 -25.48 13.82
C MET A 264 -4.65 -25.96 14.71
N GLY A 265 -5.22 -27.13 14.44
CA GLY A 265 -6.35 -27.70 15.21
C GLY A 265 -7.66 -26.93 15.06
N ILE A 266 -7.85 -26.24 13.93
CA ILE A 266 -8.99 -25.33 13.70
C ILE A 266 -10.14 -26.06 13.00
N LEU A 267 -9.84 -27.16 12.29
CA LEU A 267 -10.85 -27.89 11.51
C LEU A 267 -11.76 -28.72 12.40
N PRO A 268 -13.06 -28.75 12.10
CA PRO A 268 -13.97 -29.73 12.72
C PRO A 268 -13.65 -31.16 12.23
N GLU A 269 -13.78 -32.13 13.10
CA GLU A 269 -13.37 -33.53 12.91
C GLU A 269 -14.01 -34.32 11.73
N LYS A 270 -14.84 -33.67 10.88
CA LYS A 270 -15.61 -34.35 9.81
C LYS A 270 -15.85 -33.47 8.57
N ILE A 271 -14.83 -32.94 7.98
CA ILE A 271 -14.97 -32.31 6.64
C ILE A 271 -14.12 -33.10 5.64
N ASP A 272 -14.73 -34.05 4.93
CA ASP A 272 -14.03 -34.93 3.98
C ASP A 272 -13.98 -34.44 2.54
N THR A 273 -14.50 -33.24 2.22
CA THR A 273 -14.55 -32.73 0.86
C THR A 273 -14.11 -31.26 0.78
N GLU A 274 -13.40 -30.91 -0.30
CA GLU A 274 -13.00 -29.51 -0.57
C GLU A 274 -14.20 -28.56 -0.57
N GLN A 275 -15.35 -29.00 -1.08
CA GLN A 275 -16.57 -28.20 -1.12
C GLN A 275 -17.16 -27.98 0.28
N GLY A 276 -17.08 -28.97 1.17
CA GLY A 276 -17.46 -28.83 2.58
C GLY A 276 -16.55 -27.87 3.32
N MET A 277 -15.23 -27.93 3.04
CA MET A 277 -14.24 -27.02 3.59
C MET A 277 -14.50 -25.57 3.18
N PHE A 278 -14.72 -25.32 1.88
CA PHE A 278 -15.07 -24.01 1.38
C PHE A 278 -16.34 -23.46 2.06
N GLN A 279 -17.40 -24.24 2.17
CA GLN A 279 -18.65 -23.82 2.79
C GLN A 279 -18.47 -23.47 4.27
N TRP A 280 -17.68 -24.26 5.00
CA TRP A 280 -17.39 -24.01 6.40
C TRP A 280 -16.60 -22.73 6.60
N ILE A 281 -15.51 -22.53 5.81
CA ILE A 281 -14.70 -21.32 5.86
C ILE A 281 -15.55 -20.10 5.50
N ARG A 282 -16.33 -20.19 4.43
CA ARG A 282 -17.21 -19.10 3.97
C ARG A 282 -18.24 -18.72 5.04
N GLY A 283 -18.87 -19.69 5.69
CA GLY A 283 -19.79 -19.47 6.79
C GLY A 283 -19.11 -18.78 7.98
N ARG A 284 -17.87 -19.17 8.29
CA ARG A 284 -17.08 -18.55 9.35
C ARG A 284 -16.72 -17.10 9.04
N ILE A 285 -16.29 -16.81 7.81
CA ILE A 285 -16.02 -15.45 7.35
C ILE A 285 -17.28 -14.59 7.39
N ASN A 286 -18.43 -15.13 6.95
CA ASN A 286 -19.70 -14.42 7.02
C ASN A 286 -20.08 -14.06 8.47
N THR A 287 -19.93 -14.98 9.38
CA THR A 287 -20.24 -14.76 10.82
C THR A 287 -19.28 -13.74 11.43
N LEU A 288 -18.00 -13.83 11.09
CA LEU A 288 -16.96 -12.99 11.68
C LEU A 288 -17.03 -11.54 11.21
N PHE A 289 -17.35 -11.34 9.94
CA PHE A 289 -17.41 -10.02 9.31
C PHE A 289 -18.83 -9.50 9.10
N GLU A 290 -19.83 -10.24 9.59
CA GLU A 290 -21.26 -9.84 9.51
C GLU A 290 -21.74 -9.51 8.08
N ILE A 291 -21.38 -10.35 7.09
CA ILE A 291 -21.64 -10.18 5.66
C ILE A 291 -22.49 -11.30 5.07
#